data_2208fcb023bd1ad0afc3105a8cc49b17
#
_entry.id   2208fcb023bd1ad0afc3105a8cc49b17
#
_cell.length_a   1.000
_cell.length_b   1.000
_cell.length_c   1.000
_cell.angle_alpha   90.00
_cell.angle_beta   90.00
_cell.angle_gamma   90.00
#
_symmetry.space_group_name_H-M   'P 1'
#
loop_
_entity.id
_entity.type
_entity.pdbx_description
1 polymer ?
#
loop_
_entity_poly.entity_id
_entity_poly.type
_entity_poly.pdbx_seq_one_letter_code
_entity_poly.pdbx_strand_id
1 'polypeptide(L)'
;DYERLRLSHELSREIAMERDLRVLLNKILLTIFKFVRADRGVIFLRDSSGELRPGASLRRDGTDSPISVSSTIMNHVIKERATVLTHDAAMDFAASKGKSMILNRISSAIVAPLLHNDDILGVMWLDSETLAQFQPKDMEIVTAIAAQAAMFIEINILGKQIEREIVNRERFSRLLSPNIAQRVLSGELEVTKGGQLVAECTVFNSDIRGFTRMSEGTQPEMIVEMLNEYFEQMVEVLFKYEGTLDKFMGDGIMALWGAPVVHPDDPTRSVACAIEQMEVLGAFNRARVGANLPPLGVGIGIHTGPLVAGYIGSSLALSY
;
A
#
# COMPACT_ATOMS: atom_id res chain seq x y z
N ASP A 1 21.21 34.69 -1.96
CA ASP A 1 20.49 34.16 -0.78
C ASP A 1 18.97 34.39 -0.82
N TYR A 2 18.50 35.58 -1.16
CA TYR A 2 17.06 35.88 -1.19
C TYR A 2 16.27 35.08 -2.26
N GLU A 3 16.82 34.98 -3.48
CA GLU A 3 16.21 34.16 -4.55
C GLU A 3 16.15 32.66 -4.18
N ARG A 4 17.16 32.16 -3.48
CA ARG A 4 17.24 30.79 -3.02
C ARG A 4 16.19 30.46 -1.94
N LEU A 5 15.97 31.38 -1.00
CA LEU A 5 14.92 31.27 0.02
C LEU A 5 13.52 31.39 -0.58
N ARG A 6 13.33 32.28 -1.56
CA ARG A 6 12.05 32.40 -2.26
C ARG A 6 11.69 31.16 -3.07
N LEU A 7 12.66 30.56 -3.76
CA LEU A 7 12.55 29.32 -4.48
C LEU A 7 12.14 28.15 -3.57
N SER A 8 12.83 28.02 -2.44
CA SER A 8 12.54 27.01 -1.43
C SER A 8 11.11 27.15 -0.90
N HIS A 9 10.65 28.38 -0.70
CA HIS A 9 9.32 28.65 -0.17
C HIS A 9 8.21 28.43 -1.22
N GLU A 10 8.43 28.81 -2.48
CA GLU A 10 7.45 28.56 -3.57
C GLU A 10 7.31 27.06 -3.87
N LEU A 11 8.44 26.33 -3.95
CA LEU A 11 8.44 24.88 -4.07
C LEU A 11 7.69 24.20 -2.92
N SER A 12 8.00 24.59 -1.68
CA SER A 12 7.39 23.98 -0.51
C SER A 12 5.87 24.16 -0.49
N ARG A 13 5.38 25.31 -0.92
CA ARG A 13 3.95 25.63 -0.85
C ARG A 13 3.10 24.97 -1.95
N GLU A 14 3.63 24.87 -3.19
CA GLU A 14 2.90 24.28 -4.32
C GLU A 14 3.00 22.76 -4.39
N ILE A 15 4.05 22.19 -3.79
CA ILE A 15 4.47 20.80 -3.97
C ILE A 15 4.20 19.94 -2.73
N ALA A 16 4.27 20.52 -1.52
CA ALA A 16 4.21 19.75 -0.26
C ALA A 16 2.90 18.97 -0.02
N MET A 17 1.81 19.33 -0.70
CA MET A 17 0.51 18.67 -0.54
C MET A 17 0.14 17.74 -1.71
N GLU A 18 1.02 17.59 -2.71
CA GLU A 18 0.73 16.79 -3.89
C GLU A 18 0.93 15.30 -3.60
N ARG A 19 -0.14 14.52 -3.72
CA ARG A 19 -0.13 13.07 -3.48
C ARG A 19 0.14 12.24 -4.74
N ASP A 20 -0.09 12.81 -5.92
CA ASP A 20 0.22 12.13 -7.17
C ASP A 20 1.66 12.41 -7.58
N LEU A 21 2.48 11.35 -7.65
CA LEU A 21 3.90 11.44 -7.97
C LEU A 21 4.14 12.07 -9.36
N ARG A 22 3.30 11.77 -10.37
CA ARG A 22 3.45 12.34 -11.71
C ARG A 22 3.18 13.84 -11.72
N VAL A 23 2.13 14.26 -11.02
CA VAL A 23 1.79 15.67 -10.87
C VAL A 23 2.88 16.40 -10.11
N LEU A 24 3.42 15.78 -9.05
CA LEU A 24 4.56 16.30 -8.28
C LEU A 24 5.77 16.55 -9.18
N LEU A 25 6.20 15.55 -9.95
CA LEU A 25 7.37 15.63 -10.83
C LEU A 25 7.19 16.71 -11.91
N ASN A 26 6.01 16.82 -12.49
CA ASN A 26 5.70 17.86 -13.47
C ASN A 26 5.75 19.27 -12.85
N LYS A 27 5.22 19.46 -11.64
CA LYS A 27 5.31 20.73 -10.91
C LYS A 27 6.74 21.12 -10.63
N ILE A 28 7.60 20.16 -10.26
CA ILE A 28 9.04 20.38 -10.06
C ILE A 28 9.68 20.88 -11.35
N LEU A 29 9.47 20.21 -12.50
CA LEU A 29 10.00 20.63 -13.79
C LEU A 29 9.50 22.02 -14.19
N LEU A 30 8.20 22.28 -14.07
CA LEU A 30 7.61 23.58 -14.37
C LEU A 30 8.24 24.70 -13.51
N THR A 31 8.50 24.42 -12.25
CA THR A 31 9.14 25.38 -11.36
C THR A 31 10.58 25.68 -11.79
N ILE A 32 11.37 24.64 -12.12
CA ILE A 32 12.74 24.81 -12.61
C ILE A 32 12.77 25.66 -13.89
N PHE A 33 11.86 25.42 -14.83
CA PHE A 33 11.78 26.15 -16.09
C PHE A 33 11.44 27.63 -15.94
N LYS A 34 10.93 28.09 -14.77
CA LYS A 34 10.76 29.52 -14.45
C LYS A 34 12.09 30.22 -14.16
N PHE A 35 13.06 29.47 -13.64
CA PHE A 35 14.33 30.03 -13.14
C PHE A 35 15.54 29.70 -14.02
N VAL A 36 15.50 28.56 -14.70
CA VAL A 36 16.59 28.11 -15.56
C VAL A 36 16.12 28.06 -17.02
N ARG A 37 16.90 28.60 -17.93
CA ARG A 37 16.59 28.60 -19.37
C ARG A 37 16.98 27.28 -20.03
N ALA A 38 16.35 26.22 -19.61
CA ALA A 38 16.47 24.91 -20.26
C ALA A 38 15.47 24.79 -21.42
N ASP A 39 15.84 24.08 -22.49
CA ASP A 39 14.93 23.76 -23.59
C ASP A 39 14.18 22.46 -23.30
N ARG A 40 14.84 21.52 -22.61
CA ARG A 40 14.29 20.20 -22.26
C ARG A 40 14.64 19.84 -20.82
N GLY A 41 13.73 19.12 -20.17
CA GLY A 41 13.93 18.60 -18.81
C GLY A 41 13.28 17.25 -18.63
N VAL A 42 13.97 16.35 -17.93
CA VAL A 42 13.45 15.03 -17.56
C VAL A 42 13.83 14.70 -16.12
N ILE A 43 12.91 14.14 -15.36
CA ILE A 43 13.19 13.52 -14.08
C ILE A 43 13.11 12.01 -14.26
N PHE A 44 14.22 11.35 -14.00
CA PHE A 44 14.29 9.89 -13.94
C PHE A 44 14.19 9.44 -12.49
N LEU A 45 13.38 8.43 -12.23
CA LEU A 45 13.31 7.78 -10.93
C LEU A 45 13.81 6.35 -11.05
N ARG A 46 14.43 5.87 -9.98
CA ARG A 46 14.86 4.49 -9.85
C ARG A 46 13.65 3.61 -9.52
N ASP A 47 13.43 2.58 -10.30
CA ASP A 47 12.39 1.59 -10.02
C ASP A 47 12.86 0.51 -9.02
N SER A 48 11.99 -0.43 -8.69
CA SER A 48 12.29 -1.54 -7.77
C SER A 48 13.40 -2.48 -8.25
N SER A 49 13.72 -2.49 -9.54
CA SER A 49 14.84 -3.24 -10.11
C SER A 49 16.17 -2.46 -10.08
N GLY A 50 16.13 -1.19 -9.65
CA GLY A 50 17.27 -0.29 -9.64
C GLY A 50 17.51 0.44 -10.96
N GLU A 51 16.66 0.25 -11.97
CA GLU A 51 16.75 0.92 -13.27
C GLU A 51 16.13 2.33 -13.21
N LEU A 52 16.76 3.25 -13.95
CA LEU A 52 16.22 4.61 -14.09
C LEU A 52 15.16 4.65 -15.18
N ARG A 53 13.95 5.07 -14.81
CA ARG A 53 12.83 5.28 -15.74
C ARG A 53 12.35 6.72 -15.74
N PRO A 54 11.98 7.28 -16.89
CA PRO A 54 11.44 8.63 -16.96
C PRO A 54 10.11 8.71 -16.18
N GLY A 55 10.07 9.58 -15.16
CA GLY A 55 8.87 9.85 -14.36
C GLY A 55 8.09 11.06 -14.86
N ALA A 56 8.79 12.08 -15.34
CA ALA A 56 8.21 13.27 -16.00
C ALA A 56 9.19 13.85 -17.01
N SER A 57 8.65 14.47 -18.05
CA SER A 57 9.42 15.20 -19.06
C SER A 57 8.72 16.50 -19.44
N LEU A 58 9.50 17.52 -19.73
CA LEU A 58 9.00 18.83 -20.15
C LEU A 58 9.89 19.39 -21.26
N ARG A 59 9.28 19.95 -22.28
CA ARG A 59 9.95 20.68 -23.37
C ARG A 59 9.37 22.09 -23.45
N ARG A 60 10.25 23.06 -23.67
CA ARG A 60 9.86 24.47 -23.79
C ARG A 60 9.03 24.77 -25.03
N ASP A 61 9.23 24.00 -26.10
CA ASP A 61 8.47 24.10 -27.36
C ASP A 61 7.07 23.46 -27.28
N GLY A 62 6.75 22.79 -26.16
CA GLY A 62 5.45 22.14 -25.95
C GLY A 62 5.28 20.83 -26.73
N THR A 63 6.30 20.33 -27.41
CA THR A 63 6.24 19.05 -28.14
C THR A 63 6.33 17.86 -27.19
N ASP A 64 5.62 16.77 -27.49
CA ASP A 64 5.64 15.53 -26.72
C ASP A 64 6.56 14.47 -27.39
N SER A 65 7.77 14.91 -27.77
CA SER A 65 8.74 13.97 -28.35
C SER A 65 9.70 13.44 -27.28
N PRO A 66 10.15 12.19 -27.38
CA PRO A 66 11.10 11.62 -26.44
C PRO A 66 12.37 12.47 -26.33
N ILE A 67 12.82 12.68 -25.10
CA ILE A 67 14.05 13.40 -24.81
C ILE A 67 15.18 12.39 -24.72
N SER A 68 16.16 12.51 -25.63
CA SER A 68 17.35 11.68 -25.61
C SER A 68 18.35 12.21 -24.58
N VAL A 69 18.84 11.35 -23.71
CA VAL A 69 19.80 11.68 -22.65
C VAL A 69 21.07 10.86 -22.78
N SER A 70 22.18 11.37 -22.26
CA SER A 70 23.45 10.63 -22.25
C SER A 70 23.55 9.72 -21.02
N SER A 71 23.57 8.43 -21.24
CA SER A 71 23.78 7.43 -20.17
C SER A 71 25.14 7.60 -19.49
N THR A 72 26.15 8.07 -20.22
CA THR A 72 27.50 8.35 -19.69
C THR A 72 27.45 9.46 -18.62
N ILE A 73 26.79 10.58 -18.91
CA ILE A 73 26.67 11.69 -17.97
C ILE A 73 25.81 11.25 -16.76
N MET A 74 24.70 10.55 -16.99
CA MET A 74 23.86 10.05 -15.91
C MET A 74 24.62 9.11 -14.98
N ASN A 75 25.38 8.15 -15.53
CA ASN A 75 26.18 7.22 -14.73
C ASN A 75 27.29 7.96 -13.95
N HIS A 76 27.87 9.00 -14.52
CA HIS A 76 28.87 9.83 -13.83
C HIS A 76 28.25 10.55 -12.63
N VAL A 77 27.09 11.21 -12.82
CA VAL A 77 26.35 11.89 -11.75
C VAL A 77 25.97 10.92 -10.62
N ILE A 78 25.52 9.70 -10.96
CA ILE A 78 25.19 8.68 -9.98
C ILE A 78 26.43 8.23 -9.19
N LYS A 79 27.54 8.02 -9.86
CA LYS A 79 28.79 7.55 -9.25
C LYS A 79 29.38 8.61 -8.33
N GLU A 80 29.50 9.84 -8.81
CA GLU A 80 30.15 10.95 -8.08
C GLU A 80 29.16 11.60 -7.06
N ARG A 81 27.87 11.30 -7.14
CA ARG A 81 26.81 11.89 -6.26
C ARG A 81 26.81 13.41 -6.28
N ALA A 82 27.16 13.99 -7.37
CA ALA A 82 27.31 15.44 -7.54
C ALA A 82 26.64 15.93 -8.81
N THR A 83 26.15 17.17 -8.78
CA THR A 83 25.62 17.85 -9.96
C THR A 83 26.73 18.12 -10.95
N VAL A 84 26.48 17.85 -12.21
CA VAL A 84 27.39 18.09 -13.32
C VAL A 84 26.82 19.18 -14.21
N LEU A 85 27.66 20.19 -14.51
CA LEU A 85 27.42 21.20 -15.53
C LEU A 85 28.37 20.94 -16.68
N THR A 86 27.85 20.79 -17.90
CA THR A 86 28.64 20.69 -19.12
C THR A 86 28.27 21.83 -20.06
N HIS A 87 29.31 22.49 -20.64
CA HIS A 87 29.13 23.57 -21.60
C HIS A 87 29.14 23.05 -23.05
N ASP A 88 29.78 21.89 -23.27
CA ASP A 88 29.79 21.14 -24.51
C ASP A 88 29.88 19.66 -24.18
N ALA A 89 28.71 19.01 -24.15
CA ALA A 89 28.62 17.61 -23.76
C ALA A 89 29.41 16.67 -24.68
N ALA A 90 29.64 17.05 -25.94
CA ALA A 90 30.41 16.28 -26.88
C ALA A 90 31.92 16.32 -26.58
N MET A 91 32.43 17.49 -26.16
CA MET A 91 33.83 17.67 -25.80
C MET A 91 34.16 17.16 -24.40
N ASP A 92 33.34 17.48 -23.43
CA ASP A 92 33.59 17.17 -22.02
C ASP A 92 33.57 15.66 -21.70
N PHE A 93 32.80 14.88 -22.50
CA PHE A 93 32.67 13.43 -22.35
C PHE A 93 33.19 12.62 -23.55
N ALA A 94 33.97 13.23 -24.46
CA ALA A 94 34.54 12.57 -25.64
C ALA A 94 35.49 11.39 -25.34
N ALA A 95 36.07 11.34 -24.14
CA ALA A 95 36.98 10.29 -23.71
C ALA A 95 36.29 8.93 -23.42
N SER A 96 34.98 8.89 -23.27
CA SER A 96 34.21 7.67 -23.10
C SER A 96 33.85 7.09 -24.50
N LYS A 97 34.77 6.34 -25.08
CA LYS A 97 34.61 5.64 -26.37
C LYS A 97 33.48 4.63 -26.30
N GLY A 98 32.29 5.00 -26.73
CA GLY A 98 31.20 4.05 -26.91
C GLY A 98 29.83 4.69 -27.07
N LYS A 99 29.37 4.76 -28.31
CA LYS A 99 27.95 4.86 -28.68
C LYS A 99 27.16 6.12 -28.33
N SER A 100 27.66 7.31 -28.62
CA SER A 100 26.73 8.45 -28.54
C SER A 100 26.72 9.36 -29.76
N MET A 101 26.05 8.88 -30.80
CA MET A 101 25.42 9.78 -31.79
C MET A 101 24.42 10.76 -31.12
N ILE A 102 24.08 10.52 -29.83
CA ILE A 102 23.16 11.32 -29.02
C ILE A 102 23.83 12.59 -28.51
N LEU A 103 25.12 12.55 -28.18
CA LEU A 103 25.88 13.73 -27.70
C LEU A 103 25.93 14.90 -28.70
N ASN A 104 25.79 14.62 -29.99
CA ASN A 104 25.82 15.63 -31.03
C ASN A 104 24.61 16.58 -31.07
N ARG A 105 23.57 16.33 -30.25
CA ARG A 105 22.38 17.20 -30.16
C ARG A 105 22.25 17.89 -28.80
N ILE A 106 23.15 17.61 -27.86
CA ILE A 106 23.16 18.21 -26.54
C ILE A 106 24.35 19.17 -26.52
N SER A 107 24.08 20.46 -26.54
CA SER A 107 25.14 21.45 -26.53
C SER A 107 25.55 21.82 -25.09
N SER A 108 24.61 22.00 -24.19
CA SER A 108 24.91 22.17 -22.76
C SER A 108 23.89 21.45 -21.91
N ALA A 109 24.30 20.97 -20.72
CA ALA A 109 23.42 20.28 -19.80
C ALA A 109 23.77 20.55 -18.33
N ILE A 110 22.76 20.52 -17.48
CA ILE A 110 22.89 20.39 -16.03
C ILE A 110 22.20 19.08 -15.64
N VAL A 111 22.94 18.22 -14.96
CA VAL A 111 22.42 16.92 -14.50
C VAL A 111 22.67 16.81 -13.00
N ALA A 112 21.60 16.69 -12.22
CA ALA A 112 21.66 16.67 -10.77
C ALA A 112 21.10 15.34 -10.21
N PRO A 113 21.77 14.74 -9.23
CA PRO A 113 21.23 13.57 -8.55
C PRO A 113 20.09 13.99 -7.62
N LEU A 114 19.06 13.18 -7.54
CA LEU A 114 18.01 13.29 -6.54
C LEU A 114 18.44 12.46 -5.32
N LEU A 115 19.15 13.13 -4.41
CA LEU A 115 19.73 12.53 -3.21
C LEU A 115 18.83 12.77 -2.01
N HIS A 116 18.50 11.71 -1.30
CA HIS A 116 17.93 11.78 0.03
C HIS A 116 18.77 10.91 0.97
N ASN A 117 19.36 11.52 2.01
CA ASN A 117 20.40 10.90 2.82
C ASN A 117 21.53 10.34 1.94
N ASP A 118 21.78 9.03 2.00
CA ASP A 118 22.79 8.36 1.17
C ASP A 118 22.19 7.66 -0.07
N ASP A 119 20.89 7.75 -0.29
CA ASP A 119 20.21 7.07 -1.38
C ASP A 119 19.98 7.99 -2.58
N ILE A 120 20.24 7.46 -3.78
CA ILE A 120 19.92 8.12 -5.05
C ILE A 120 18.55 7.62 -5.50
N LEU A 121 17.54 8.47 -5.36
CA LEU A 121 16.17 8.20 -5.79
C LEU A 121 16.01 8.30 -7.31
N GLY A 122 16.87 9.09 -7.95
CA GLY A 122 16.81 9.36 -9.37
C GLY A 122 17.80 10.40 -9.84
N VAL A 123 17.55 10.91 -11.04
CA VAL A 123 18.40 11.93 -11.68
C VAL A 123 17.48 12.96 -12.36
N MET A 124 17.81 14.23 -12.17
CA MET A 124 17.20 15.34 -12.87
C MET A 124 18.10 15.78 -14.01
N TRP A 125 17.59 15.77 -15.23
CA TRP A 125 18.28 16.15 -16.44
C TRP A 125 17.66 17.42 -17.01
N LEU A 126 18.48 18.43 -17.28
CA LEU A 126 18.12 19.65 -18.01
C LEU A 126 19.12 19.86 -19.10
N ASP A 127 18.68 20.15 -20.31
CA ASP A 127 19.58 20.47 -21.41
C ASP A 127 19.08 21.62 -22.29
N SER A 128 20.00 22.13 -23.10
CA SER A 128 19.75 23.13 -24.15
C SER A 128 20.52 22.79 -25.42
N GLU A 129 19.96 23.17 -26.54
CA GLU A 129 20.61 23.08 -27.86
C GLU A 129 21.65 24.19 -28.08
N THR A 130 21.67 25.19 -27.21
CA THR A 130 22.62 26.31 -27.25
C THR A 130 23.87 25.98 -26.44
N LEU A 131 25.05 26.19 -27.04
CA LEU A 131 26.34 26.03 -26.37
C LEU A 131 26.47 27.02 -25.22
N ALA A 132 27.06 26.59 -24.10
CA ALA A 132 27.31 27.37 -22.92
C ALA A 132 26.08 28.17 -22.39
N GLN A 133 24.88 27.60 -22.59
CA GLN A 133 23.63 28.22 -22.14
C GLN A 133 23.56 28.37 -20.63
N PHE A 134 24.07 27.38 -19.88
CA PHE A 134 24.00 27.35 -18.42
C PHE A 134 25.25 27.97 -17.77
N GLN A 135 25.02 28.64 -16.65
CA GLN A 135 26.06 29.26 -15.82
C GLN A 135 26.21 28.49 -14.50
N PRO A 136 27.31 28.67 -13.76
CA PRO A 136 27.47 28.07 -12.42
C PRO A 136 26.32 28.40 -11.46
N LYS A 137 25.74 29.60 -11.57
CA LYS A 137 24.55 29.97 -10.77
C LYS A 137 23.33 29.09 -11.07
N ASP A 138 23.12 28.71 -12.33
CA ASP A 138 22.04 27.81 -12.71
C ASP A 138 22.24 26.41 -12.11
N MET A 139 23.48 25.92 -12.09
CA MET A 139 23.84 24.67 -11.45
C MET A 139 23.54 24.70 -9.95
N GLU A 140 23.85 25.78 -9.25
CA GLU A 140 23.54 25.92 -7.83
C GLU A 140 22.02 25.89 -7.56
N ILE A 141 21.25 26.59 -8.41
CA ILE A 141 19.78 26.58 -8.34
C ILE A 141 19.22 25.16 -8.55
N VAL A 142 19.67 24.50 -9.62
CA VAL A 142 19.21 23.12 -9.94
C VAL A 142 19.58 22.15 -8.83
N THR A 143 20.80 22.26 -8.27
CA THR A 143 21.24 21.41 -7.15
C THR A 143 20.36 21.60 -5.92
N ALA A 144 20.03 22.84 -5.58
CA ALA A 144 19.16 23.13 -4.44
C ALA A 144 17.74 22.62 -4.65
N ILE A 145 17.19 22.79 -5.87
CA ILE A 145 15.87 22.28 -6.22
C ILE A 145 15.87 20.74 -6.25
N ALA A 146 16.93 20.10 -6.79
CA ALA A 146 17.04 18.64 -6.83
C ALA A 146 17.06 18.02 -5.44
N ALA A 147 17.81 18.62 -4.50
CA ALA A 147 17.83 18.16 -3.11
C ALA A 147 16.46 18.27 -2.43
N GLN A 148 15.76 19.36 -2.67
CA GLN A 148 14.42 19.59 -2.13
C GLN A 148 13.37 18.67 -2.79
N ALA A 149 13.47 18.47 -4.11
CA ALA A 149 12.65 17.56 -4.87
C ALA A 149 12.81 16.11 -4.38
N ALA A 150 14.05 15.69 -4.10
CA ALA A 150 14.33 14.35 -3.57
C ALA A 150 13.58 14.10 -2.26
N MET A 151 13.57 15.08 -1.35
CA MET A 151 12.81 14.96 -0.10
C MET A 151 11.29 14.80 -0.34
N PHE A 152 10.69 15.60 -1.24
CA PHE A 152 9.26 15.49 -1.53
C PHE A 152 8.90 14.19 -2.25
N ILE A 153 9.77 13.71 -3.14
CA ILE A 153 9.62 12.42 -3.81
C ILE A 153 9.65 11.28 -2.79
N GLU A 154 10.60 11.30 -1.86
CA GLU A 154 10.72 10.32 -0.78
C GLU A 154 9.46 10.29 0.08
N ILE A 155 8.99 11.46 0.54
CA ILE A 155 7.75 11.58 1.33
C ILE A 155 6.56 10.98 0.57
N ASN A 156 6.46 11.24 -0.74
CA ASN A 156 5.38 10.70 -1.56
C ASN A 156 5.46 9.18 -1.70
N ILE A 157 6.66 8.64 -1.92
CA ILE A 157 6.90 7.19 -2.03
C ILE A 157 6.57 6.49 -0.72
N LEU A 158 7.09 7.00 0.41
CA LEU A 158 6.85 6.46 1.75
C LEU A 158 5.36 6.54 2.12
N GLY A 159 4.70 7.66 1.81
CA GLY A 159 3.26 7.83 2.03
C GLY A 159 2.44 6.75 1.33
N LYS A 160 2.74 6.46 0.06
CA LYS A 160 2.07 5.39 -0.70
C LYS A 160 2.40 3.98 -0.18
N GLN A 161 3.61 3.76 0.32
CA GLN A 161 3.98 2.48 0.94
C GLN A 161 3.18 2.25 2.22
N ILE A 162 3.12 3.25 3.11
CA ILE A 162 2.34 3.20 4.36
C ILE A 162 0.86 2.97 4.06
N GLU A 163 0.29 3.68 3.08
CA GLU A 163 -1.11 3.51 2.69
C GLU A 163 -1.40 2.08 2.19
N ARG A 164 -0.51 1.50 1.37
CA ARG A 164 -0.60 0.10 0.93
C ARG A 164 -0.51 -0.88 2.09
N GLU A 165 0.39 -0.61 3.03
CA GLU A 165 0.58 -1.46 4.20
C GLU A 165 -0.64 -1.44 5.12
N ILE A 166 -1.24 -0.27 5.35
CA ILE A 166 -2.49 -0.12 6.08
C ILE A 166 -3.62 -0.93 5.42
N VAL A 167 -3.81 -0.77 4.09
CA VAL A 167 -4.85 -1.50 3.35
C VAL A 167 -4.62 -3.01 3.40
N ASN A 168 -3.37 -3.46 3.26
CA ASN A 168 -3.05 -4.88 3.36
C ASN A 168 -3.28 -5.41 4.78
N ARG A 169 -2.92 -4.63 5.80
CA ARG A 169 -3.17 -4.96 7.21
C ARG A 169 -4.67 -5.07 7.50
N GLU A 170 -5.47 -4.14 7.02
CA GLU A 170 -6.93 -4.18 7.17
C GLU A 170 -7.54 -5.40 6.46
N ARG A 171 -7.10 -5.72 5.24
CA ARG A 171 -7.54 -6.92 4.52
C ARG A 171 -7.18 -8.19 5.27
N PHE A 172 -5.96 -8.28 5.79
CA PHE A 172 -5.50 -9.42 6.58
C PHE A 172 -6.31 -9.55 7.87
N SER A 173 -6.59 -8.43 8.56
CA SER A 173 -7.38 -8.42 9.79
C SER A 173 -8.83 -8.88 9.59
N ARG A 174 -9.37 -8.77 8.37
CA ARG A 174 -10.71 -9.30 8.06
C ARG A 174 -10.76 -10.81 7.84
N LEU A 175 -9.61 -11.45 7.64
CA LEU A 175 -9.50 -12.91 7.47
C LEU A 175 -9.36 -13.66 8.81
N LEU A 176 -9.12 -12.92 9.90
CA LEU A 176 -8.92 -13.44 11.25
C LEU A 176 -9.86 -12.72 12.21
N SER A 177 -10.18 -13.36 13.34
CA SER A 177 -10.85 -12.61 14.41
C SER A 177 -9.98 -11.43 14.85
N PRO A 178 -10.57 -10.27 15.24
CA PRO A 178 -9.80 -9.08 15.62
C PRO A 178 -8.73 -9.35 16.68
N ASN A 179 -9.03 -10.19 17.65
CA ASN A 179 -8.12 -10.56 18.74
C ASN A 179 -6.90 -11.34 18.24
N ILE A 180 -7.10 -12.26 17.29
CA ILE A 180 -6.00 -13.03 16.67
C ILE A 180 -5.16 -12.10 15.78
N ALA A 181 -5.82 -11.31 14.94
CA ALA A 181 -5.14 -10.37 14.05
C ALA A 181 -4.23 -9.42 14.83
N GLN A 182 -4.70 -8.87 15.94
CA GLN A 182 -3.92 -7.97 16.79
C GLN A 182 -2.69 -8.68 17.40
N ARG A 183 -2.84 -9.91 17.90
CA ARG A 183 -1.75 -10.65 18.52
C ARG A 183 -0.70 -11.17 17.53
N VAL A 184 -1.13 -11.53 16.32
CA VAL A 184 -0.19 -11.85 15.23
C VAL A 184 0.59 -10.61 14.81
N LEU A 185 -0.07 -9.48 14.70
CA LEU A 185 0.56 -8.21 14.30
C LEU A 185 1.48 -7.62 15.38
N SER A 186 1.20 -7.88 16.67
CA SER A 186 2.08 -7.49 17.78
C SER A 186 3.26 -8.44 17.98
N GLY A 187 3.29 -9.58 17.26
CA GLY A 187 4.32 -10.62 17.44
C GLY A 187 4.12 -11.49 18.68
N GLU A 188 3.00 -11.35 19.40
CA GLU A 188 2.67 -12.18 20.56
C GLU A 188 2.22 -13.59 20.15
N LEU A 189 1.74 -13.75 18.93
CA LEU A 189 1.28 -15.04 18.39
C LEU A 189 1.99 -15.30 17.06
N GLU A 190 2.82 -16.34 17.03
CA GLU A 190 3.45 -16.80 15.80
C GLU A 190 2.53 -17.77 15.05
N VAL A 191 2.33 -17.53 13.75
CA VAL A 191 1.58 -18.41 12.85
C VAL A 191 2.54 -19.50 12.35
N THR A 192 2.79 -20.50 13.19
CA THR A 192 3.63 -21.66 12.83
C THR A 192 2.80 -22.93 12.75
N LYS A 193 3.21 -23.86 11.86
CA LYS A 193 2.59 -25.18 11.79
C LYS A 193 2.74 -25.91 13.11
N GLY A 194 1.65 -26.47 13.60
CA GLY A 194 1.64 -27.30 14.80
C GLY A 194 0.35 -27.09 15.59
N GLY A 195 0.09 -27.99 16.51
CA GLY A 195 -1.03 -27.91 17.43
C GLY A 195 -0.56 -28.04 18.86
N GLN A 196 -1.22 -27.32 19.75
CA GLN A 196 -1.04 -27.43 21.18
C GLN A 196 -2.27 -28.03 21.84
N LEU A 197 -2.07 -28.90 22.82
CA LEU A 197 -3.17 -29.40 23.63
C LEU A 197 -3.72 -28.26 24.50
N VAL A 198 -4.97 -27.93 24.29
CA VAL A 198 -5.72 -27.00 25.13
C VAL A 198 -6.57 -27.84 26.07
N ALA A 199 -6.31 -27.74 27.38
CA ALA A 199 -6.97 -28.59 28.38
C ALA A 199 -8.46 -28.30 28.50
N GLU A 200 -8.86 -27.05 28.30
CA GLU A 200 -10.25 -26.60 28.37
C GLU A 200 -10.53 -25.59 27.24
N CYS A 201 -11.25 -26.02 26.24
CA CYS A 201 -11.68 -25.18 25.14
C CYS A 201 -13.17 -25.40 24.87
N THR A 202 -13.89 -24.32 24.65
CA THR A 202 -15.31 -24.37 24.31
C THR A 202 -15.48 -24.22 22.81
N VAL A 203 -16.03 -25.24 22.17
CA VAL A 203 -16.40 -25.25 20.76
C VAL A 203 -17.85 -24.83 20.61
N PHE A 204 -18.08 -23.89 19.72
CA PHE A 204 -19.40 -23.36 19.39
C PHE A 204 -19.65 -23.61 17.90
N ASN A 205 -20.81 -24.22 17.62
CA ASN A 205 -21.28 -24.42 16.25
C ASN A 205 -22.71 -23.90 16.14
N SER A 206 -22.96 -23.09 15.11
CA SER A 206 -24.33 -22.69 14.74
C SER A 206 -24.61 -23.06 13.29
N ASP A 207 -25.89 -23.30 12.98
CA ASP A 207 -26.35 -23.72 11.66
C ASP A 207 -27.78 -23.22 11.39
N ILE A 208 -28.08 -22.82 10.13
CA ILE A 208 -29.41 -22.37 9.74
C ILE A 208 -30.29 -23.59 9.43
N ARG A 209 -31.37 -23.76 10.20
CA ARG A 209 -32.28 -24.89 10.05
C ARG A 209 -32.97 -24.88 8.68
N GLY A 210 -32.82 -25.99 7.94
CA GLY A 210 -33.47 -26.19 6.66
C GLY A 210 -32.86 -25.34 5.53
N PHE A 211 -31.63 -24.85 5.68
CA PHE A 211 -30.93 -24.03 4.69
C PHE A 211 -30.86 -24.71 3.32
N THR A 212 -30.50 -25.99 3.23
CA THR A 212 -30.42 -26.71 1.96
C THR A 212 -31.74 -26.64 1.18
N ARG A 213 -32.86 -26.83 1.86
CA ARG A 213 -34.17 -26.74 1.22
C ARG A 213 -34.56 -25.32 0.81
N MET A 214 -34.16 -24.35 1.58
CA MET A 214 -34.38 -22.93 1.30
C MET A 214 -33.54 -22.49 0.09
N SER A 215 -32.29 -22.94 0.01
CA SER A 215 -31.35 -22.55 -1.05
C SER A 215 -31.71 -23.13 -2.41
N GLU A 216 -32.30 -24.35 -2.46
CA GLU A 216 -32.76 -24.99 -3.71
C GLU A 216 -33.84 -24.16 -4.45
N GLY A 217 -34.63 -23.36 -3.74
CA GLY A 217 -35.73 -22.57 -4.29
C GLY A 217 -35.44 -21.09 -4.45
N THR A 218 -34.22 -20.62 -4.14
CA THR A 218 -33.86 -19.20 -4.09
C THR A 218 -32.72 -18.89 -5.07
N GLN A 219 -32.71 -17.69 -5.65
CA GLN A 219 -31.61 -17.24 -6.51
C GLN A 219 -30.31 -17.17 -5.72
N PRO A 220 -29.17 -17.65 -6.28
CA PRO A 220 -27.87 -17.71 -5.58
C PRO A 220 -27.44 -16.37 -5.00
N GLU A 221 -27.65 -15.27 -5.72
CA GLU A 221 -27.28 -13.92 -5.29
C GLU A 221 -28.01 -13.51 -4.01
N MET A 222 -29.31 -13.81 -3.93
CA MET A 222 -30.13 -13.53 -2.75
C MET A 222 -29.71 -14.38 -1.54
N ILE A 223 -29.25 -15.61 -1.77
CA ILE A 223 -28.71 -16.47 -0.71
C ILE A 223 -27.43 -15.86 -0.14
N VAL A 224 -26.52 -15.44 -1.01
CA VAL A 224 -25.25 -14.82 -0.59
C VAL A 224 -25.49 -13.50 0.16
N GLU A 225 -26.41 -12.66 -0.31
CA GLU A 225 -26.78 -11.41 0.35
C GLU A 225 -27.35 -11.67 1.74
N MET A 226 -28.29 -12.60 1.85
CA MET A 226 -28.90 -12.99 3.12
C MET A 226 -27.86 -13.59 4.09
N LEU A 227 -26.95 -14.45 3.62
CA LEU A 227 -25.88 -15.00 4.45
C LEU A 227 -24.93 -13.93 4.95
N ASN A 228 -24.55 -12.96 4.10
CA ASN A 228 -23.69 -11.87 4.49
C ASN A 228 -24.33 -11.00 5.59
N GLU A 229 -25.61 -10.61 5.43
CA GLU A 229 -26.35 -9.86 6.44
C GLU A 229 -26.50 -10.63 7.77
N TYR A 230 -26.76 -11.93 7.68
CA TYR A 230 -26.89 -12.81 8.85
C TYR A 230 -25.53 -12.97 9.56
N PHE A 231 -24.46 -13.29 8.83
CA PHE A 231 -23.14 -13.50 9.40
C PHE A 231 -22.58 -12.23 10.01
N GLU A 232 -22.81 -11.05 9.41
CA GLU A 232 -22.35 -9.78 9.95
C GLU A 232 -22.87 -9.57 11.37
N GLN A 233 -24.16 -9.77 11.59
CA GLN A 233 -24.78 -9.60 12.91
C GLN A 233 -24.34 -10.68 13.91
N MET A 234 -24.26 -11.95 13.47
CA MET A 234 -23.87 -13.05 14.36
C MET A 234 -22.40 -12.97 14.78
N VAL A 235 -21.51 -12.59 13.85
CA VAL A 235 -20.08 -12.45 14.12
C VAL A 235 -19.78 -11.23 14.97
N GLU A 236 -20.53 -10.13 14.83
CA GLU A 236 -20.43 -8.97 15.72
C GLU A 236 -20.67 -9.35 17.20
N VAL A 237 -21.72 -10.13 17.45
CA VAL A 237 -22.00 -10.67 18.80
C VAL A 237 -20.88 -11.60 19.26
N LEU A 238 -20.38 -12.48 18.37
CA LEU A 238 -19.31 -13.41 18.70
C LEU A 238 -18.04 -12.69 19.16
N PHE A 239 -17.64 -11.63 18.44
CA PHE A 239 -16.47 -10.83 18.79
C PHE A 239 -16.67 -9.99 20.05
N LYS A 240 -17.88 -9.52 20.33
CA LYS A 240 -18.22 -8.83 21.58
C LYS A 240 -17.93 -9.71 22.81
N TYR A 241 -18.15 -11.01 22.71
CA TYR A 241 -17.84 -11.99 23.76
C TYR A 241 -16.44 -12.60 23.63
N GLU A 242 -15.57 -12.01 22.82
CA GLU A 242 -14.17 -12.41 22.60
C GLU A 242 -14.03 -13.84 22.05
N GLY A 243 -15.02 -14.33 21.32
CA GLY A 243 -14.96 -15.59 20.61
C GLY A 243 -14.00 -15.54 19.43
N THR A 244 -13.29 -16.61 19.20
CA THR A 244 -12.44 -16.81 18.03
C THR A 244 -13.26 -17.44 16.92
N LEU A 245 -13.53 -16.71 15.85
CA LEU A 245 -14.13 -17.30 14.65
C LEU A 245 -13.08 -18.20 13.97
N ASP A 246 -13.35 -19.49 13.89
CA ASP A 246 -12.51 -20.43 13.17
C ASP A 246 -12.85 -20.38 11.68
N LYS A 247 -14.07 -20.73 11.33
CA LYS A 247 -14.51 -20.71 9.92
C LYS A 247 -16.04 -20.63 9.77
N PHE A 248 -16.46 -20.27 8.57
CA PHE A 248 -17.82 -20.51 8.11
C PHE A 248 -17.93 -21.90 7.47
N MET A 249 -18.96 -22.65 7.81
CA MET A 249 -19.25 -23.96 7.27
C MET A 249 -20.55 -23.93 6.47
N GLY A 250 -20.49 -23.39 5.24
CA GLY A 250 -21.68 -23.14 4.45
C GLY A 250 -22.55 -22.04 5.07
N ASP A 251 -23.65 -22.43 5.70
CA ASP A 251 -24.58 -21.57 6.43
C ASP A 251 -24.34 -21.55 7.96
N GLY A 252 -23.28 -22.23 8.40
CA GLY A 252 -22.91 -22.35 9.80
C GLY A 252 -21.68 -21.53 10.19
N ILE A 253 -21.56 -21.32 11.49
CA ILE A 253 -20.40 -20.65 12.13
C ILE A 253 -19.76 -21.65 13.08
N MET A 254 -18.45 -21.82 12.97
CA MET A 254 -17.62 -22.52 13.96
C MET A 254 -16.76 -21.49 14.70
N ALA A 255 -16.82 -21.48 16.02
CA ALA A 255 -16.06 -20.58 16.86
C ALA A 255 -15.53 -21.30 18.11
N LEU A 256 -14.50 -20.70 18.71
CA LEU A 256 -13.79 -21.24 19.85
C LEU A 256 -13.66 -20.18 20.97
N TRP A 257 -13.69 -20.63 22.22
CA TRP A 257 -13.25 -19.92 23.40
C TRP A 257 -12.23 -20.78 24.13
N GLY A 258 -11.14 -20.17 24.59
CA GLY A 258 -10.02 -20.87 25.19
C GLY A 258 -8.86 -21.18 24.24
N ALA A 259 -8.99 -20.77 22.95
CA ALA A 259 -7.92 -20.89 21.97
C ALA A 259 -8.06 -19.79 20.89
N PRO A 260 -6.98 -19.11 20.50
CA PRO A 260 -5.63 -19.12 21.08
C PRO A 260 -5.53 -18.28 22.36
N VAL A 261 -6.60 -17.62 22.77
CA VAL A 261 -6.69 -16.79 23.98
C VAL A 261 -7.53 -17.53 25.02
N VAL A 262 -7.06 -17.59 26.25
CA VAL A 262 -7.75 -18.26 27.35
C VAL A 262 -8.25 -17.22 28.35
N HIS A 263 -9.54 -17.31 28.71
CA HIS A 263 -10.13 -16.55 29.81
C HIS A 263 -10.75 -17.51 30.84
N PRO A 264 -10.80 -17.11 32.11
CA PRO A 264 -11.35 -17.97 33.16
C PRO A 264 -12.83 -18.31 33.00
N ASP A 265 -13.55 -17.52 32.23
CA ASP A 265 -15.01 -17.56 32.04
C ASP A 265 -15.42 -17.93 30.60
N ASP A 266 -14.54 -18.52 29.82
CA ASP A 266 -14.76 -18.88 28.41
C ASP A 266 -16.06 -19.69 28.17
N PRO A 267 -16.40 -20.72 28.96
CA PRO A 267 -17.67 -21.44 28.79
C PRO A 267 -18.89 -20.52 29.03
N THR A 268 -18.81 -19.63 30.01
CA THR A 268 -19.90 -18.68 30.31
C THR A 268 -20.08 -17.65 29.20
N ARG A 269 -18.97 -17.13 28.64
CA ARG A 269 -18.99 -16.19 27.51
C ARG A 269 -19.61 -16.81 26.27
N SER A 270 -19.31 -18.07 25.98
CA SER A 270 -19.88 -18.76 24.83
C SER A 270 -21.41 -18.93 24.92
N VAL A 271 -21.91 -19.22 26.12
CA VAL A 271 -23.36 -19.34 26.37
C VAL A 271 -24.04 -17.96 26.30
N ALA A 272 -23.42 -16.91 26.88
CA ALA A 272 -23.93 -15.55 26.81
C ALA A 272 -23.98 -15.06 25.34
N CYS A 273 -22.96 -15.37 24.56
CA CYS A 273 -22.93 -15.12 23.12
C CYS A 273 -24.13 -15.79 22.42
N ALA A 274 -24.37 -17.07 22.68
CA ALA A 274 -25.50 -17.81 22.08
C ALA A 274 -26.84 -17.17 22.41
N ILE A 275 -27.04 -16.75 23.65
CA ILE A 275 -28.29 -16.09 24.09
C ILE A 275 -28.49 -14.77 23.33
N GLU A 276 -27.45 -13.92 23.28
CA GLU A 276 -27.55 -12.64 22.58
C GLU A 276 -27.71 -12.84 21.05
N GLN A 277 -27.05 -13.84 20.46
CA GLN A 277 -27.27 -14.16 19.04
C GLN A 277 -28.74 -14.54 18.76
N MET A 278 -29.41 -15.26 19.67
CA MET A 278 -30.81 -15.56 19.50
C MET A 278 -31.71 -14.33 19.63
N GLU A 279 -31.35 -13.36 20.46
CA GLU A 279 -32.06 -12.09 20.56
C GLU A 279 -31.90 -11.26 19.27
N VAL A 280 -30.66 -11.14 18.77
CA VAL A 280 -30.33 -10.46 17.50
C VAL A 280 -31.04 -11.13 16.32
N LEU A 281 -31.04 -12.47 16.28
CA LEU A 281 -31.79 -13.24 15.27
C LEU A 281 -33.29 -12.92 15.31
N GLY A 282 -33.84 -12.71 16.52
CA GLY A 282 -35.25 -12.30 16.69
C GLY A 282 -35.52 -10.93 16.03
N ALA A 283 -34.60 -9.97 16.16
CA ALA A 283 -34.68 -8.65 15.51
C ALA A 283 -34.51 -8.78 13.98
N PHE A 284 -33.56 -9.55 13.53
CA PHE A 284 -33.30 -9.85 12.11
C PHE A 284 -34.55 -10.49 11.46
N ASN A 285 -35.17 -11.45 12.11
CA ASN A 285 -36.38 -12.11 11.63
C ASN A 285 -37.59 -11.16 11.55
N ARG A 286 -37.72 -10.21 12.47
CA ARG A 286 -38.79 -9.20 12.37
C ARG A 286 -38.62 -8.34 11.12
N ALA A 287 -37.40 -7.93 10.79
CA ALA A 287 -37.11 -7.19 9.57
C ALA A 287 -37.43 -8.03 8.32
N ARG A 288 -37.05 -9.30 8.29
CA ARG A 288 -37.36 -10.22 7.17
C ARG A 288 -38.87 -10.39 6.96
N VAL A 289 -39.62 -10.63 8.02
CA VAL A 289 -41.09 -10.76 7.96
C VAL A 289 -41.71 -9.46 7.46
N GLY A 290 -41.22 -8.30 7.90
CA GLY A 290 -41.65 -6.99 7.40
C GLY A 290 -41.39 -6.79 5.89
N ALA A 291 -40.39 -7.46 5.37
CA ALA A 291 -40.06 -7.48 3.93
C ALA A 291 -40.73 -8.66 3.17
N ASN A 292 -41.66 -9.36 3.77
CA ASN A 292 -42.32 -10.56 3.26
C ASN A 292 -41.36 -11.74 2.95
N LEU A 293 -40.27 -11.82 3.68
CA LEU A 293 -39.31 -12.94 3.61
C LEU A 293 -39.52 -13.90 4.79
N PRO A 294 -39.27 -15.21 4.61
CA PRO A 294 -39.42 -16.17 5.68
C PRO A 294 -38.39 -15.95 6.79
N PRO A 295 -38.76 -16.13 8.08
CA PRO A 295 -37.83 -16.06 9.17
C PRO A 295 -36.84 -17.24 9.13
N LEU A 296 -35.61 -17.01 9.65
CA LEU A 296 -34.59 -18.04 9.78
C LEU A 296 -34.71 -18.72 11.16
N GLY A 297 -34.58 -20.04 11.17
CA GLY A 297 -34.35 -20.79 12.39
C GLY A 297 -32.86 -21.12 12.52
N VAL A 298 -32.29 -21.00 13.72
CA VAL A 298 -30.88 -21.33 13.97
C VAL A 298 -30.79 -22.37 15.08
N GLY A 299 -29.91 -23.35 14.92
CA GLY A 299 -29.49 -24.27 15.95
C GLY A 299 -28.08 -23.91 16.44
N ILE A 300 -27.87 -23.89 17.76
CA ILE A 300 -26.55 -23.64 18.35
C ILE A 300 -26.17 -24.83 19.23
N GLY A 301 -24.98 -25.37 19.04
CA GLY A 301 -24.38 -26.42 19.86
C GLY A 301 -23.10 -25.92 20.51
N ILE A 302 -22.98 -26.10 21.82
CA ILE A 302 -21.82 -25.71 22.61
C ILE A 302 -21.29 -26.89 23.38
N HIS A 303 -19.98 -27.13 23.33
CA HIS A 303 -19.31 -28.17 24.10
C HIS A 303 -17.95 -27.68 24.62
N THR A 304 -17.66 -28.00 25.88
CA THR A 304 -16.37 -27.67 26.50
C THR A 304 -15.61 -28.96 26.81
N GLY A 305 -14.34 -28.99 26.45
CA GLY A 305 -13.46 -30.14 26.70
C GLY A 305 -12.05 -29.93 26.17
N PRO A 306 -11.15 -30.91 26.36
CA PRO A 306 -9.79 -30.83 25.82
C PRO A 306 -9.80 -31.01 24.31
N LEU A 307 -9.00 -30.22 23.60
CA LEU A 307 -8.77 -30.36 22.17
C LEU A 307 -7.35 -29.95 21.79
N VAL A 308 -6.94 -30.27 20.58
CA VAL A 308 -5.70 -29.78 19.99
C VAL A 308 -6.07 -28.63 19.06
N ALA A 309 -5.61 -27.42 19.39
CA ALA A 309 -5.78 -26.22 18.58
C ALA A 309 -4.45 -25.80 17.97
N GLY A 310 -4.46 -25.33 16.75
CA GLY A 310 -3.26 -24.83 16.07
C GLY A 310 -3.41 -24.80 14.55
N TYR A 311 -2.34 -24.36 13.89
CA TYR A 311 -2.34 -24.20 12.44
C TYR A 311 -1.99 -25.52 11.72
N ILE A 312 -2.93 -26.02 10.96
CA ILE A 312 -2.80 -27.26 10.17
C ILE A 312 -2.87 -26.89 8.69
N GLY A 313 -2.00 -27.48 7.88
CA GLY A 313 -2.04 -27.28 6.43
C GLY A 313 -0.71 -27.45 5.72
N SER A 314 -0.65 -26.90 4.51
CA SER A 314 0.55 -26.91 3.67
C SER A 314 1.42 -25.67 3.93
N SER A 315 2.58 -25.59 3.25
CA SER A 315 3.39 -24.38 3.26
C SER A 315 2.72 -23.17 2.55
N LEU A 316 1.67 -23.44 1.76
CA LEU A 316 0.98 -22.44 0.96
C LEU A 316 -0.39 -22.04 1.55
N ALA A 317 -0.96 -22.85 2.44
CA ALA A 317 -2.25 -22.59 3.07
C ALA A 317 -2.33 -23.24 4.46
N LEU A 318 -2.71 -22.46 5.45
CA LEU A 318 -2.91 -22.91 6.83
C LEU A 318 -4.37 -22.63 7.23
N SER A 319 -4.94 -23.55 8.03
CA SER A 319 -6.21 -23.38 8.73
C SER A 319 -5.96 -23.54 10.22
N TYR A 320 -6.65 -22.76 11.01
CA TYR A 320 -6.63 -22.89 12.49
C TYR A 320 -7.59 -23.97 12.94
#